data_a2e50691ffb3c26a49e9d8f847ddb116
#
_entry.id   a2e50691ffb3c26a49e9d8f847ddb116
#
_cell.length_a   1.000
_cell.length_b   1.000
_cell.length_c   1.000
_cell.angle_alpha   90.00
_cell.angle_beta   90.00
_cell.angle_gamma   90.00
#
_symmetry.space_group_name_H-M   'P 1'
#
loop_
_entity.id
_entity.type
_entity.pdbx_description
1 polymer ?
#
loop_
_entity_poly.entity_id
_entity_poly.type
_entity_poly.pdbx_seq_one_letter_code
_entity_poly.pdbx_strand_id
1 'polypeptide(L)'
;MLSHNKNMKRAWSFYRYLMGVLLLIGLLIGCATTPQPEAPSLESQRAKEIVQGTSTPEMPGTTAPGDVQSSAEALVESQVMPGETPAPSEPSSVPQASASYYTQPMTADESRFFQNYINRLSYLVYYNENSGLDAQLAKAAVSQANRYLIEKEGLSVIDFDQIQKNKKDQISAYQSETGGSIDIITYIAQKLNADIYLEIDAKTSFGGGPGAWTGSAQGSIKIFDASTAALLGSISFLSPQTFSPVSADAAMMNAISGIIWQSMPKVTEQAKHLMSTMTASRGVRYELILQNTPDAIAISQFERNLAKRVREVERLSYAPGETRFAIYAFMPASKIQDAIYDAASMSGFPNCYLLYMRGRSYTFNTGI
;
A
#
# COMPACT_ATOMS: atom_id res chain seq x y z
N MET A 1 -63.55 -26.04 -4.58
CA MET A 1 -63.57 -24.63 -4.07
C MET A 1 -63.26 -24.56 -2.56
N LEU A 2 -62.14 -25.13 -2.04
CA LEU A 2 -61.89 -25.13 -0.60
C LEU A 2 -60.37 -25.05 -0.25
N SER A 3 -59.52 -24.58 -1.17
CA SER A 3 -58.05 -24.50 -0.93
C SER A 3 -57.53 -23.09 -0.71
N HIS A 4 -58.31 -22.03 -0.88
CA HIS A 4 -57.82 -20.63 -0.89
C HIS A 4 -57.79 -19.96 0.51
N ASN A 5 -58.36 -20.58 1.53
CA ASN A 5 -58.58 -19.95 2.84
C ASN A 5 -57.48 -20.23 3.89
N LYS A 6 -56.57 -21.18 3.65
CA LYS A 6 -55.48 -21.50 4.61
C LYS A 6 -54.27 -20.58 4.54
N ASN A 7 -53.99 -20.01 3.34
CA ASN A 7 -52.83 -19.14 3.15
C ASN A 7 -53.07 -17.72 3.67
N MET A 8 -54.29 -17.26 3.68
CA MET A 8 -54.66 -15.92 4.16
C MET A 8 -54.58 -15.81 5.68
N LYS A 9 -54.84 -16.87 6.44
CA LYS A 9 -54.73 -16.89 7.91
C LYS A 9 -53.29 -16.93 8.38
N ARG A 10 -52.32 -17.52 7.60
CA ARG A 10 -50.89 -17.51 7.91
C ARG A 10 -50.24 -16.15 7.67
N ALA A 11 -50.67 -15.42 6.61
CA ALA A 11 -50.18 -14.07 6.32
C ALA A 11 -50.56 -13.07 7.43
N TRP A 12 -51.76 -13.19 7.99
CA TRP A 12 -52.29 -12.29 9.04
C TRP A 12 -51.60 -12.53 10.40
N SER A 13 -51.20 -13.75 10.71
CA SER A 13 -50.45 -14.09 11.90
C SER A 13 -49.03 -13.51 11.86
N PHE A 14 -48.38 -13.53 10.66
CA PHE A 14 -47.04 -12.96 10.46
C PHE A 14 -47.03 -11.42 10.64
N TYR A 15 -48.06 -10.75 10.13
CA TYR A 15 -48.19 -9.28 10.25
C TYR A 15 -48.38 -8.80 11.67
N ARG A 16 -49.10 -9.55 12.50
CA ARG A 16 -49.30 -9.24 13.93
C ARG A 16 -48.02 -9.43 14.75
N TYR A 17 -47.16 -10.42 14.37
CA TYR A 17 -45.85 -10.63 15.01
C TYR A 17 -44.86 -9.52 14.65
N LEU A 18 -44.84 -9.11 13.38
CA LEU A 18 -43.96 -8.04 12.90
C LEU A 18 -44.26 -6.68 13.51
N MET A 19 -45.56 -6.34 13.69
CA MET A 19 -45.98 -5.10 14.34
C MET A 19 -45.71 -5.10 15.86
N GLY A 20 -45.77 -6.27 16.52
CA GLY A 20 -45.43 -6.42 17.95
C GLY A 20 -43.95 -6.20 18.22
N VAL A 21 -43.05 -6.69 17.33
CA VAL A 21 -41.59 -6.50 17.43
C VAL A 21 -41.20 -5.04 17.18
N LEU A 22 -41.85 -4.35 16.24
CA LEU A 22 -41.58 -2.93 15.94
C LEU A 22 -42.04 -2.00 17.12
N LEU A 23 -43.08 -2.37 17.84
CA LEU A 23 -43.56 -1.60 19.00
C LEU A 23 -42.65 -1.79 20.23
N LEU A 24 -41.99 -2.96 20.36
CA LEU A 24 -41.04 -3.23 21.45
C LEU A 24 -39.70 -2.54 21.24
N ILE A 25 -39.28 -2.33 19.98
CA ILE A 25 -38.03 -1.60 19.63
C ILE A 25 -38.20 -0.09 19.84
N GLY A 26 -39.42 0.45 19.69
CA GLY A 26 -39.72 1.87 19.91
C GLY A 26 -39.70 2.31 21.38
N LEU A 27 -39.77 1.39 22.37
CA LEU A 27 -39.82 1.69 23.80
C LEU A 27 -38.44 1.68 24.46
N LEU A 28 -37.37 1.32 23.76
CA LEU A 28 -36.00 1.30 24.29
C LEU A 28 -35.14 2.53 23.89
N ILE A 29 -35.73 3.51 23.18
CA ILE A 29 -35.04 4.75 22.79
C ILE A 29 -35.56 5.93 23.66
N GLY A 30 -35.35 5.84 24.93
CA GLY A 30 -35.76 6.91 25.84
C GLY A 30 -34.88 6.99 27.06
N CYS A 31 -33.62 7.45 26.93
CA CYS A 31 -32.80 8.16 27.90
C CYS A 31 -31.41 8.42 27.27
N ALA A 32 -31.32 9.39 26.36
CA ALA A 32 -30.07 9.98 26.00
C ALA A 32 -29.76 11.12 26.96
N THR A 33 -28.99 10.86 27.98
CA THR A 33 -28.28 11.88 28.77
C THR A 33 -27.29 12.56 27.81
N THR A 34 -27.51 13.84 27.54
CA THR A 34 -26.56 14.73 26.84
C THR A 34 -25.23 14.72 27.59
N PRO A 35 -24.12 14.36 26.97
CA PRO A 35 -22.82 14.51 27.58
C PRO A 35 -22.51 16.01 27.69
N GLN A 36 -22.20 16.46 28.88
CA GLN A 36 -21.68 17.79 29.19
C GLN A 36 -20.29 17.88 28.49
N PRO A 37 -19.94 19.00 27.78
CA PRO A 37 -18.65 19.13 27.16
C PRO A 37 -17.55 19.16 28.23
N GLU A 38 -16.71 18.12 28.23
CA GLU A 38 -15.46 18.10 28.99
C GLU A 38 -14.55 19.21 28.52
N ALA A 39 -13.94 19.94 29.44
CA ALA A 39 -12.92 20.94 29.14
C ALA A 39 -11.73 20.27 28.45
N PRO A 40 -11.17 20.89 27.39
CA PRO A 40 -10.08 20.29 26.63
C PRO A 40 -8.86 20.06 27.52
N SER A 41 -8.31 18.84 27.47
CA SER A 41 -7.12 18.46 28.20
C SER A 41 -5.90 19.29 27.75
N LEU A 42 -4.95 19.50 28.66
CA LEU A 42 -3.69 20.25 28.41
C LEU A 42 -2.91 19.71 27.19
N GLU A 43 -3.07 18.43 26.83
CA GLU A 43 -2.45 17.82 25.66
C GLU A 43 -3.08 18.29 24.33
N SER A 44 -4.40 18.52 24.32
CA SER A 44 -5.08 19.03 23.13
C SER A 44 -4.79 20.52 22.87
N GLN A 45 -4.41 21.28 23.90
CA GLN A 45 -3.96 22.67 23.78
C GLN A 45 -2.54 22.74 23.20
N ARG A 46 -1.62 21.88 23.65
CA ARG A 46 -0.26 21.79 23.08
C ARG A 46 -0.25 21.36 21.60
N ALA A 47 -1.13 20.46 21.20
CA ALA A 47 -1.24 20.05 19.81
C ALA A 47 -1.71 21.19 18.88
N LYS A 48 -2.56 22.08 19.39
CA LYS A 48 -3.02 23.27 18.64
C LYS A 48 -1.96 24.35 18.51
N GLU A 49 -1.10 24.53 19.53
CA GLU A 49 0.03 25.47 19.47
C GLU A 49 1.10 25.06 18.44
N ILE A 50 1.33 23.75 18.26
CA ILE A 50 2.29 23.25 17.26
C ILE A 50 1.78 23.44 15.84
N VAL A 51 0.47 23.42 15.61
CA VAL A 51 -0.15 23.59 14.28
C VAL A 51 -0.31 25.05 13.88
N GLN A 52 -0.40 25.96 14.85
CA GLN A 52 -0.46 27.41 14.60
C GLN A 52 0.93 28.02 14.77
N GLY A 53 1.85 27.73 13.82
CA GLY A 53 3.21 28.23 13.79
C GLY A 53 3.37 29.60 14.44
N THR A 54 3.92 29.62 15.65
CA THR A 54 4.22 30.84 16.39
C THR A 54 5.34 31.57 15.68
N SER A 55 5.02 32.79 15.27
CA SER A 55 5.89 33.84 14.80
C SER A 55 7.21 33.91 15.58
N THR A 56 8.29 33.97 14.82
CA THR A 56 9.67 34.29 15.23
C THR A 56 9.71 35.57 16.08
N PRO A 57 10.44 35.61 17.20
CA PRO A 57 10.69 36.85 17.91
C PRO A 57 11.69 37.69 17.11
N GLU A 58 11.27 38.91 16.77
CA GLU A 58 12.07 40.02 16.27
C GLU A 58 13.20 40.34 17.26
N MET A 59 14.45 40.31 16.78
CA MET A 59 15.55 41.01 17.43
C MET A 59 15.75 42.42 16.83
N PRO A 60 16.01 43.44 17.62
CA PRO A 60 16.09 44.79 17.15
C PRO A 60 17.47 45.16 16.58
N GLY A 61 17.43 45.75 15.44
CA GLY A 61 18.23 46.79 14.84
C GLY A 61 19.74 46.73 14.80
N THR A 62 20.29 46.80 13.59
CA THR A 62 21.35 47.81 13.29
C THR A 62 21.50 47.99 11.75
N THR A 63 21.14 49.19 11.32
CA THR A 63 21.69 50.02 10.20
C THR A 63 22.26 49.38 8.92
N ALA A 64 21.62 49.75 7.80
CA ALA A 64 22.21 49.84 6.45
C ALA A 64 23.07 51.12 6.36
N PRO A 65 23.79 51.52 5.26
CA PRO A 65 23.73 50.98 3.88
C PRO A 65 25.12 50.83 3.22
N GLY A 66 25.19 50.31 2.00
CA GLY A 66 26.40 50.35 1.16
C GLY A 66 26.24 49.61 -0.18
N ASP A 67 25.80 50.35 -1.17
CA ASP A 67 26.00 50.04 -2.60
C ASP A 67 27.47 49.76 -2.90
N VAL A 68 27.80 48.76 -3.71
CA VAL A 68 28.88 48.85 -4.72
C VAL A 68 28.62 47.84 -5.85
N GLN A 69 28.63 48.38 -7.03
CA GLN A 69 28.59 47.87 -8.38
C GLN A 69 29.67 46.81 -8.70
N SER A 70 29.28 45.92 -9.61
CA SER A 70 29.97 45.54 -10.85
C SER A 70 31.52 45.56 -10.85
N SER A 71 32.12 44.45 -11.21
CA SER A 71 33.17 44.42 -12.23
C SER A 71 33.45 43.03 -12.78
N ALA A 72 33.57 43.00 -14.06
CA ALA A 72 33.86 41.90 -14.96
C ALA A 72 35.35 41.49 -14.89
N GLU A 73 35.58 40.26 -15.42
CA GLU A 73 36.76 39.84 -16.16
C GLU A 73 38.18 40.07 -15.58
N ALA A 74 38.84 38.93 -15.33
CA ALA A 74 40.28 38.87 -15.67
C ALA A 74 40.69 37.41 -15.97
N LEU A 75 40.96 37.16 -17.23
CA LEU A 75 41.80 36.10 -17.75
C LEU A 75 43.17 36.13 -17.08
N VAL A 76 43.63 34.99 -16.58
CA VAL A 76 45.05 34.74 -16.35
C VAL A 76 45.46 33.45 -17.04
N GLU A 77 46.11 33.64 -18.17
CA GLU A 77 46.93 32.72 -18.90
C GLU A 77 48.21 32.43 -18.10
N SER A 78 48.53 31.19 -17.81
CA SER A 78 49.85 30.79 -17.25
C SER A 78 50.29 29.42 -17.75
N GLN A 79 51.14 29.49 -18.76
CA GLN A 79 52.36 28.73 -19.06
C GLN A 79 52.37 27.23 -18.80
N VAL A 80 52.39 26.53 -19.92
CA VAL A 80 52.81 25.15 -20.13
C VAL A 80 54.31 24.98 -19.81
N MET A 81 54.62 24.09 -18.85
CA MET A 81 55.95 23.47 -18.76
C MET A 81 55.85 22.03 -19.22
N PRO A 82 56.76 21.54 -20.09
CA PRO A 82 56.80 20.13 -20.49
C PRO A 82 57.71 19.36 -19.53
N GLY A 83 57.21 18.27 -18.98
CA GLY A 83 58.05 17.38 -18.21
C GLY A 83 57.30 16.23 -17.57
N GLU A 84 57.67 15.05 -18.04
CA GLU A 84 57.45 13.72 -17.48
C GLU A 84 56.07 13.09 -17.63
N THR A 85 56.01 12.18 -18.62
CA THR A 85 55.00 11.15 -18.77
C THR A 85 55.15 10.11 -17.63
N PRO A 86 54.16 9.98 -16.70
CA PRO A 86 54.10 8.81 -15.83
C PRO A 86 53.58 7.63 -16.65
N ALA A 87 54.24 6.50 -16.51
CA ALA A 87 53.83 5.21 -17.07
C ALA A 87 52.37 4.88 -16.73
N PRO A 88 51.64 4.19 -17.62
CA PRO A 88 50.26 3.78 -17.37
C PRO A 88 50.26 2.80 -16.19
N SER A 89 49.71 3.27 -15.05
CA SER A 89 49.36 2.41 -13.94
C SER A 89 48.32 1.40 -14.43
N GLU A 90 48.64 0.14 -14.38
CA GLU A 90 47.69 -0.94 -14.58
C GLU A 90 46.48 -0.72 -13.70
N PRO A 91 45.23 -0.85 -14.24
CA PRO A 91 44.04 -0.78 -13.43
C PRO A 91 44.08 -1.95 -12.42
N SER A 92 44.27 -1.63 -11.15
CA SER A 92 44.05 -2.56 -10.06
C SER A 92 42.64 -3.17 -10.25
N SER A 93 42.62 -4.43 -10.62
CA SER A 93 41.42 -5.24 -10.68
C SER A 93 40.85 -5.33 -9.25
N VAL A 94 39.92 -4.42 -8.95
CA VAL A 94 39.00 -4.59 -7.84
C VAL A 94 38.35 -5.96 -8.07
N PRO A 95 38.39 -6.89 -7.11
CA PRO A 95 37.68 -8.14 -7.23
C PRO A 95 36.20 -7.79 -7.31
N GLN A 96 35.66 -7.78 -8.50
CA GLN A 96 34.22 -7.81 -8.74
C GLN A 96 33.79 -9.16 -8.17
N ALA A 97 33.31 -9.16 -6.93
CA ALA A 97 32.57 -10.26 -6.35
C ALA A 97 31.30 -10.39 -7.17
N SER A 98 31.42 -11.05 -8.33
CA SER A 98 30.31 -11.61 -9.07
C SER A 98 29.75 -12.72 -8.19
N ALA A 99 28.86 -12.35 -7.25
CA ALA A 99 27.95 -13.30 -6.67
C ALA A 99 27.07 -13.82 -7.80
N SER A 100 27.57 -14.83 -8.48
CA SER A 100 26.80 -15.68 -9.35
C SER A 100 25.80 -16.39 -8.42
N TYR A 101 24.65 -15.75 -8.22
CA TYR A 101 23.49 -16.40 -7.64
C TYR A 101 23.11 -17.51 -8.63
N TYR A 102 23.59 -18.73 -8.36
CA TYR A 102 23.09 -19.91 -9.02
C TYR A 102 21.60 -20.01 -8.66
N THR A 103 20.77 -19.54 -9.57
CA THR A 103 19.33 -19.69 -9.46
C THR A 103 19.05 -21.18 -9.58
N GLN A 104 18.87 -21.85 -8.46
CA GLN A 104 18.45 -23.24 -8.47
C GLN A 104 17.15 -23.34 -9.27
N PRO A 105 17.04 -24.30 -10.21
CA PRO A 105 15.78 -24.49 -10.94
C PRO A 105 14.66 -24.77 -9.94
N MET A 106 13.45 -24.31 -10.25
CA MET A 106 12.27 -24.62 -9.45
C MET A 106 11.96 -26.10 -9.51
N THR A 107 11.61 -26.67 -8.36
CA THR A 107 11.04 -28.00 -8.28
C THR A 107 9.63 -28.01 -8.90
N ALA A 108 9.06 -29.18 -9.15
CA ALA A 108 7.69 -29.31 -9.66
C ALA A 108 6.64 -28.70 -8.73
N ASP A 109 6.83 -28.84 -7.41
CA ASP A 109 5.92 -28.27 -6.41
C ASP A 109 6.06 -26.75 -6.30
N GLU A 110 7.27 -26.22 -6.36
CA GLU A 110 7.53 -24.78 -6.42
C GLU A 110 6.92 -24.16 -7.68
N SER A 111 7.09 -24.81 -8.84
CA SER A 111 6.48 -24.36 -10.10
C SER A 111 4.95 -24.34 -10.00
N ARG A 112 4.34 -25.36 -9.40
CA ARG A 112 2.90 -25.41 -9.20
C ARG A 112 2.43 -24.31 -8.26
N PHE A 113 3.15 -24.10 -7.14
CA PHE A 113 2.86 -22.99 -6.22
C PHE A 113 2.95 -21.64 -6.94
N PHE A 114 4.04 -21.41 -7.67
CA PHE A 114 4.27 -20.16 -8.41
C PHE A 114 3.16 -19.85 -9.42
N GLN A 115 2.79 -20.84 -10.25
CA GLN A 115 1.69 -20.66 -11.21
C GLN A 115 0.36 -20.34 -10.52
N ASN A 116 0.04 -21.05 -9.43
CA ASN A 116 -1.17 -20.80 -8.65
C ASN A 116 -1.15 -19.40 -8.01
N TYR A 117 0.00 -18.95 -7.51
CA TYR A 117 0.16 -17.64 -6.91
C TYR A 117 -0.09 -16.52 -7.92
N ILE A 118 0.61 -16.54 -9.08
CA ILE A 118 0.47 -15.50 -10.11
C ILE A 118 -0.96 -15.44 -10.69
N ASN A 119 -1.63 -16.59 -10.81
CA ASN A 119 -3.00 -16.65 -11.33
C ASN A 119 -4.08 -16.24 -10.32
N ARG A 120 -3.74 -16.07 -9.04
CA ARG A 120 -4.68 -15.76 -7.95
C ARG A 120 -4.31 -14.50 -7.18
N LEU A 121 -3.52 -13.61 -7.80
CA LEU A 121 -3.19 -12.33 -7.18
C LEU A 121 -4.46 -11.59 -6.76
N SER A 122 -4.48 -11.08 -5.54
CA SER A 122 -5.55 -10.25 -5.00
C SER A 122 -5.21 -8.78 -5.18
N TYR A 123 -6.19 -8.00 -5.60
CA TYR A 123 -6.03 -6.60 -5.93
C TYR A 123 -6.78 -5.70 -4.97
N LEU A 124 -6.15 -4.58 -4.61
CA LEU A 124 -6.77 -3.45 -3.97
C LEU A 124 -6.66 -2.25 -4.90
N VAL A 125 -7.79 -1.60 -5.22
CA VAL A 125 -7.80 -0.40 -6.04
C VAL A 125 -8.21 0.79 -5.17
N TYR A 126 -7.43 1.84 -5.24
CA TYR A 126 -7.66 3.08 -4.52
C TYR A 126 -7.37 4.28 -5.42
N TYR A 127 -7.70 5.46 -5.01
CA TYR A 127 -7.36 6.68 -5.73
C TYR A 127 -6.48 7.60 -4.87
N ASN A 128 -5.65 8.39 -5.53
CA ASN A 128 -4.86 9.42 -4.85
C ASN A 128 -5.76 10.57 -4.37
N GLU A 129 -5.99 10.67 -3.07
CA GLU A 129 -6.82 11.71 -2.45
C GLU A 129 -6.29 13.13 -2.72
N ASN A 130 -4.99 13.26 -3.03
CA ASN A 130 -4.34 14.54 -3.33
C ASN A 130 -4.40 14.91 -4.82
N SER A 131 -4.99 14.07 -5.69
CA SER A 131 -5.09 14.34 -7.13
C SER A 131 -6.00 15.53 -7.47
N GLY A 132 -6.89 15.90 -6.54
CA GLY A 132 -7.93 16.91 -6.77
C GLY A 132 -9.12 16.41 -7.58
N LEU A 133 -9.23 15.10 -7.82
CA LEU A 133 -10.38 14.47 -8.45
C LEU A 133 -11.59 14.52 -7.49
N ASP A 134 -12.75 14.88 -8.01
CA ASP A 134 -14.00 14.83 -7.24
C ASP A 134 -14.27 13.41 -6.70
N ALA A 135 -14.78 13.31 -5.47
CA ALA A 135 -14.97 12.05 -4.79
C ALA A 135 -15.92 11.07 -5.53
N GLN A 136 -16.93 11.58 -6.26
CA GLN A 136 -17.84 10.73 -7.03
C GLN A 136 -17.15 10.20 -8.28
N LEU A 137 -16.36 11.04 -8.96
CA LEU A 137 -15.56 10.64 -10.12
C LEU A 137 -14.46 9.64 -9.71
N ALA A 138 -13.83 9.84 -8.57
CA ALA A 138 -12.86 8.92 -8.00
C ALA A 138 -13.49 7.54 -7.69
N LYS A 139 -14.66 7.54 -7.05
CA LYS A 139 -15.39 6.30 -6.77
C LYS A 139 -15.82 5.58 -8.06
N ALA A 140 -16.21 6.32 -9.10
CA ALA A 140 -16.53 5.73 -10.41
C ALA A 140 -15.30 5.11 -11.06
N ALA A 141 -14.14 5.76 -11.01
CA ALA A 141 -12.89 5.24 -11.53
C ALA A 141 -12.49 3.92 -10.83
N VAL A 142 -12.52 3.90 -9.49
CA VAL A 142 -12.24 2.69 -8.69
C VAL A 142 -13.25 1.57 -9.00
N SER A 143 -14.56 1.89 -9.03
CA SER A 143 -15.60 0.91 -9.33
C SER A 143 -15.43 0.30 -10.72
N GLN A 144 -15.01 1.10 -11.70
CA GLN A 144 -14.79 0.61 -13.06
C GLN A 144 -13.56 -0.29 -13.16
N ALA A 145 -12.48 0.04 -12.44
CA ALA A 145 -11.31 -0.82 -12.35
C ALA A 145 -11.64 -2.15 -11.67
N ASN A 146 -12.34 -2.11 -10.53
CA ASN A 146 -12.79 -3.30 -9.81
C ASN A 146 -13.67 -4.19 -10.69
N ARG A 147 -14.61 -3.57 -11.40
CA ARG A 147 -15.48 -4.28 -12.33
C ARG A 147 -14.69 -5.01 -13.42
N TYR A 148 -13.68 -4.37 -14.01
CA TYR A 148 -12.80 -5.01 -15.00
C TYR A 148 -12.07 -6.22 -14.42
N LEU A 149 -11.44 -6.05 -13.25
CA LEU A 149 -10.69 -7.13 -12.57
C LEU A 149 -11.58 -8.35 -12.28
N ILE A 150 -12.82 -8.11 -11.85
CA ILE A 150 -13.78 -9.19 -11.53
C ILE A 150 -14.34 -9.82 -12.80
N GLU A 151 -14.90 -9.01 -13.73
CA GLU A 151 -15.66 -9.53 -14.87
C GLU A 151 -14.77 -10.08 -15.99
N LYS A 152 -13.58 -9.49 -16.22
CA LYS A 152 -12.70 -9.87 -17.32
C LYS A 152 -11.56 -10.78 -16.91
N GLU A 153 -11.00 -10.53 -15.74
CA GLU A 153 -9.84 -11.28 -15.25
C GLU A 153 -10.19 -12.36 -14.23
N GLY A 154 -11.41 -12.34 -13.66
CA GLY A 154 -11.85 -13.29 -12.62
C GLY A 154 -11.04 -13.20 -11.34
N LEU A 155 -10.45 -12.03 -11.05
CA LEU A 155 -9.55 -11.80 -9.94
C LEU A 155 -10.29 -11.39 -8.66
N SER A 156 -9.67 -11.64 -7.52
CA SER A 156 -10.18 -11.17 -6.22
C SER A 156 -9.86 -9.70 -6.03
N VAL A 157 -10.86 -8.92 -5.64
CA VAL A 157 -10.72 -7.46 -5.44
C VAL A 157 -11.29 -7.09 -4.09
N ILE A 158 -10.56 -6.22 -3.39
CA ILE A 158 -10.98 -5.65 -2.11
C ILE A 158 -11.86 -4.43 -2.38
N ASP A 159 -13.05 -4.41 -1.77
CA ASP A 159 -14.03 -3.35 -2.01
C ASP A 159 -13.58 -1.99 -1.45
N PHE A 160 -13.81 -0.92 -2.23
CA PHE A 160 -13.44 0.45 -1.87
C PHE A 160 -14.13 0.95 -0.60
N ASP A 161 -15.42 0.67 -0.42
CA ASP A 161 -16.15 1.11 0.77
C ASP A 161 -15.62 0.40 2.04
N GLN A 162 -15.16 -0.85 1.90
CA GLN A 162 -14.47 -1.58 2.96
C GLN A 162 -13.13 -0.93 3.33
N ILE A 163 -12.37 -0.44 2.34
CA ILE A 163 -11.12 0.28 2.56
C ILE A 163 -11.37 1.55 3.36
N GLN A 164 -12.34 2.36 2.95
CA GLN A 164 -12.70 3.61 3.64
C GLN A 164 -13.15 3.39 5.09
N LYS A 165 -13.94 2.34 5.32
CA LYS A 165 -14.33 1.94 6.67
C LYS A 165 -13.11 1.52 7.50
N ASN A 166 -12.27 0.64 6.97
CA ASN A 166 -11.07 0.18 7.66
C ASN A 166 -10.10 1.34 7.96
N LYS A 167 -9.96 2.32 7.06
CA LYS A 167 -9.11 3.51 7.27
C LYS A 167 -9.49 4.25 8.54
N LYS A 168 -10.78 4.44 8.81
CA LYS A 168 -11.28 5.11 10.02
C LYS A 168 -11.08 4.26 11.26
N ASP A 169 -11.46 2.99 11.20
CA ASP A 169 -11.47 2.09 12.35
C ASP A 169 -10.06 1.63 12.77
N GLN A 170 -9.08 1.72 11.87
CA GLN A 170 -7.73 1.16 12.08
C GLN A 170 -6.65 2.21 12.35
N ILE A 171 -6.99 3.50 12.44
CA ILE A 171 -5.98 4.56 12.65
C ILE A 171 -5.17 4.33 13.94
N SER A 172 -5.81 3.96 15.04
CA SER A 172 -5.13 3.69 16.31
C SER A 172 -4.24 2.44 16.23
N ALA A 173 -4.75 1.37 15.62
CA ALA A 173 -3.97 0.14 15.39
C ALA A 173 -2.80 0.39 14.43
N TYR A 174 -3.02 1.14 13.35
CA TYR A 174 -1.98 1.56 12.43
C TYR A 174 -0.83 2.30 13.14
N GLN A 175 -1.15 3.29 13.96
CA GLN A 175 -0.13 4.04 14.70
C GLN A 175 0.61 3.17 15.72
N SER A 176 -0.09 2.31 16.45
CA SER A 176 0.53 1.43 17.46
C SER A 176 1.42 0.34 16.84
N GLU A 177 1.03 -0.19 15.67
CA GLU A 177 1.74 -1.30 15.02
C GLU A 177 2.87 -0.85 14.09
N THR A 178 2.79 0.35 13.49
CA THR A 178 3.75 0.81 12.49
C THR A 178 4.53 2.06 12.91
N GLY A 179 4.09 2.76 13.96
CA GLY A 179 4.64 4.07 14.32
C GLY A 179 4.54 5.11 13.21
N GLY A 180 3.64 4.90 12.22
CA GLY A 180 3.51 5.75 11.03
C GLY A 180 4.60 5.53 9.97
N SER A 181 5.36 4.44 10.05
CA SER A 181 6.49 4.16 9.14
C SER A 181 6.08 3.76 7.72
N ILE A 182 4.85 3.38 7.50
CA ILE A 182 4.28 3.03 6.19
C ILE A 182 3.02 3.84 5.94
N ASP A 183 2.61 4.00 4.67
CA ASP A 183 1.35 4.64 4.34
C ASP A 183 0.13 3.83 4.83
N ILE A 184 -0.93 4.52 5.28
CA ILE A 184 -2.12 3.87 5.83
C ILE A 184 -2.85 2.99 4.81
N ILE A 185 -2.84 3.34 3.53
CA ILE A 185 -3.47 2.51 2.48
C ILE A 185 -2.66 1.23 2.26
N THR A 186 -1.33 1.34 2.27
CA THR A 186 -0.43 0.17 2.24
C THR A 186 -0.67 -0.74 3.45
N TYR A 187 -0.80 -0.18 4.65
CA TYR A 187 -1.14 -0.93 5.86
C TYR A 187 -2.47 -1.68 5.71
N ILE A 188 -3.51 -1.01 5.19
CA ILE A 188 -4.81 -1.64 4.94
C ILE A 188 -4.70 -2.73 3.88
N ALA A 189 -3.95 -2.49 2.79
CA ALA A 189 -3.71 -3.48 1.75
C ALA A 189 -3.06 -4.75 2.30
N GLN A 190 -2.04 -4.61 3.14
CA GLN A 190 -1.41 -5.73 3.84
C GLN A 190 -2.40 -6.45 4.76
N LYS A 191 -3.17 -5.72 5.55
CA LYS A 191 -4.14 -6.30 6.52
C LYS A 191 -5.26 -7.06 5.83
N LEU A 192 -5.66 -6.64 4.65
CA LEU A 192 -6.68 -7.30 3.82
C LEU A 192 -6.10 -8.37 2.88
N ASN A 193 -4.79 -8.68 2.98
CA ASN A 193 -4.08 -9.66 2.16
C ASN A 193 -4.11 -9.35 0.66
N ALA A 194 -4.02 -8.07 0.28
CA ALA A 194 -3.76 -7.72 -1.11
C ALA A 194 -2.33 -8.09 -1.52
N ASP A 195 -2.17 -8.58 -2.75
CA ASP A 195 -0.85 -8.78 -3.36
C ASP A 195 -0.43 -7.55 -4.14
N ILE A 196 -1.37 -6.94 -4.84
CA ILE A 196 -1.19 -5.76 -5.68
C ILE A 196 -2.06 -4.63 -5.15
N TYR A 197 -1.47 -3.46 -5.03
CA TYR A 197 -2.17 -2.21 -4.80
C TYR A 197 -2.10 -1.34 -6.05
N LEU A 198 -3.26 -0.92 -6.56
CA LEU A 198 -3.39 0.00 -7.69
C LEU A 198 -3.83 1.37 -7.18
N GLU A 199 -3.04 2.41 -7.46
CA GLU A 199 -3.39 3.79 -7.15
C GLU A 199 -3.74 4.55 -8.42
N ILE A 200 -4.98 5.05 -8.52
CA ILE A 200 -5.44 5.90 -9.61
C ILE A 200 -5.15 7.36 -9.25
N ASP A 201 -4.32 8.01 -10.06
CA ASP A 201 -4.02 9.43 -9.98
C ASP A 201 -4.55 10.09 -11.26
N ALA A 202 -5.65 10.83 -11.15
CA ALA A 202 -6.36 11.35 -12.30
C ALA A 202 -6.86 12.77 -12.10
N LYS A 203 -7.00 13.49 -13.22
CA LYS A 203 -7.66 14.79 -13.32
C LYS A 203 -8.68 14.74 -14.44
N THR A 204 -9.79 15.43 -14.24
CA THR A 204 -10.83 15.58 -15.25
C THR A 204 -10.97 17.07 -15.63
N SER A 205 -11.43 17.30 -16.84
CA SER A 205 -11.80 18.63 -17.30
C SER A 205 -13.08 18.55 -18.15
N PHE A 206 -13.80 19.66 -18.22
CA PHE A 206 -15.02 19.76 -19.00
C PHE A 206 -15.04 21.02 -19.86
N GLY A 207 -15.88 21.02 -20.89
CA GLY A 207 -16.12 22.14 -21.78
C GLY A 207 -17.55 22.10 -22.32
N GLY A 208 -17.89 23.07 -23.17
CA GLY A 208 -19.23 23.17 -23.75
C GLY A 208 -20.24 23.87 -22.84
N GLY A 209 -21.52 23.57 -23.01
CA GLY A 209 -22.62 24.21 -22.28
C GLY A 209 -23.89 23.34 -22.28
N PRO A 210 -25.02 23.90 -21.82
CA PRO A 210 -26.28 23.17 -21.72
C PRO A 210 -26.65 22.45 -23.03
N GLY A 211 -26.88 21.14 -22.93
CA GLY A 211 -27.21 20.27 -24.09
C GLY A 211 -26.01 19.76 -24.88
N ALA A 212 -24.77 20.25 -24.63
CA ALA A 212 -23.56 19.89 -25.38
C ALA A 212 -22.30 19.90 -24.51
N TRP A 213 -22.36 19.25 -23.35
CA TRP A 213 -21.21 19.12 -22.44
C TRP A 213 -20.18 18.12 -22.98
N THR A 214 -18.92 18.47 -22.88
CA THR A 214 -17.79 17.56 -23.17
C THR A 214 -16.96 17.34 -21.92
N GLY A 215 -16.43 16.12 -21.76
CA GLY A 215 -15.54 15.77 -20.65
C GLY A 215 -14.31 15.07 -21.16
N SER A 216 -13.19 15.25 -20.45
CA SER A 216 -11.96 14.49 -20.67
C SER A 216 -11.31 14.10 -19.32
N ALA A 217 -10.50 13.05 -19.35
CA ALA A 217 -9.76 12.58 -18.18
C ALA A 217 -8.33 12.22 -18.57
N GLN A 218 -7.37 12.53 -17.71
CA GLN A 218 -5.96 12.19 -17.89
C GLN A 218 -5.34 11.82 -16.55
N GLY A 219 -4.31 10.98 -16.59
CA GLY A 219 -3.63 10.56 -15.37
C GLY A 219 -2.80 9.30 -15.54
N SER A 220 -2.62 8.60 -14.43
CA SER A 220 -1.90 7.33 -14.40
C SER A 220 -2.52 6.36 -13.39
N ILE A 221 -2.28 5.07 -13.61
CA ILE A 221 -2.53 4.01 -12.65
C ILE A 221 -1.17 3.48 -12.24
N LYS A 222 -0.79 3.70 -10.99
CA LYS A 222 0.45 3.19 -10.39
C LYS A 222 0.19 1.79 -9.82
N ILE A 223 1.16 0.90 -9.98
CA ILE A 223 1.09 -0.50 -9.58
C ILE A 223 2.12 -0.71 -8.48
N PHE A 224 1.70 -1.13 -7.30
CA PHE A 224 2.58 -1.39 -6.16
C PHE A 224 2.49 -2.85 -5.70
N ASP A 225 3.60 -3.40 -5.25
CA ASP A 225 3.59 -4.58 -4.38
C ASP A 225 3.03 -4.17 -3.02
N ALA A 226 1.88 -4.71 -2.65
CA ALA A 226 1.20 -4.34 -1.41
C ALA A 226 1.99 -4.71 -0.15
N SER A 227 2.88 -5.73 -0.21
CA SER A 227 3.66 -6.15 0.95
C SER A 227 4.87 -5.26 1.24
N THR A 228 5.43 -4.62 0.21
CA THR A 228 6.66 -3.82 0.33
C THR A 228 6.45 -2.34 0.09
N ALA A 229 5.27 -1.94 -0.40
CA ALA A 229 4.98 -0.62 -0.95
C ALA A 229 5.89 -0.23 -2.14
N ALA A 230 6.62 -1.18 -2.72
CA ALA A 230 7.49 -0.90 -3.86
C ALA A 230 6.66 -0.60 -5.11
N LEU A 231 6.97 0.52 -5.78
CA LEU A 231 6.38 0.84 -7.07
C LEU A 231 6.90 -0.16 -8.11
N LEU A 232 6.00 -0.95 -8.69
CA LEU A 232 6.31 -1.92 -9.73
C LEU A 232 6.28 -1.26 -11.12
N GLY A 233 5.30 -0.37 -11.34
CA GLY A 233 5.14 0.29 -12.63
C GLY A 233 4.01 1.30 -12.63
N SER A 234 3.79 1.95 -13.79
CA SER A 234 2.74 2.93 -13.98
C SER A 234 2.25 2.94 -15.42
N ILE A 235 0.94 3.03 -15.61
CA ILE A 235 0.29 3.18 -16.91
C ILE A 235 -0.35 4.56 -16.98
N SER A 236 0.16 5.42 -17.84
CA SER A 236 -0.45 6.73 -18.14
C SER A 236 -1.62 6.59 -19.10
N PHE A 237 -2.62 7.42 -18.94
CA PHE A 237 -3.80 7.45 -19.80
C PHE A 237 -4.25 8.87 -20.12
N LEU A 238 -4.89 9.01 -21.29
CA LEU A 238 -5.55 10.22 -21.75
C LEU A 238 -6.83 9.81 -22.48
N SER A 239 -7.99 10.24 -21.98
CA SER A 239 -9.26 9.91 -22.64
C SER A 239 -9.48 10.77 -23.88
N PRO A 240 -10.15 10.26 -24.91
CA PRO A 240 -10.79 11.13 -25.89
C PRO A 240 -11.86 11.98 -25.21
N GLN A 241 -12.27 13.07 -25.86
CA GLN A 241 -13.40 13.85 -25.40
C GLN A 241 -14.68 12.98 -25.46
N THR A 242 -15.42 12.97 -24.35
CA THR A 242 -16.72 12.31 -24.27
C THR A 242 -17.82 13.35 -24.20
N PHE A 243 -18.95 13.04 -24.78
CA PHE A 243 -20.10 13.94 -24.85
C PHE A 243 -21.19 13.51 -23.85
N SER A 244 -21.87 14.52 -23.27
CA SER A 244 -23.11 14.31 -22.52
C SER A 244 -24.08 15.46 -22.75
N PRO A 245 -25.36 15.17 -23.10
CA PRO A 245 -26.38 16.19 -23.18
C PRO A 245 -26.91 16.64 -21.80
N VAL A 246 -26.59 15.88 -20.74
CA VAL A 246 -27.19 16.04 -19.40
C VAL A 246 -26.43 17.08 -18.56
N SER A 247 -25.12 16.83 -18.34
CA SER A 247 -24.31 17.70 -17.47
C SER A 247 -22.81 17.53 -17.76
N ALA A 248 -22.01 18.48 -17.27
CA ALA A 248 -20.56 18.40 -17.27
C ALA A 248 -20.05 17.18 -16.47
N ASP A 249 -20.65 16.92 -15.30
CA ASP A 249 -20.27 15.78 -14.45
C ASP A 249 -20.53 14.45 -15.17
N ALA A 250 -21.64 14.30 -15.87
CA ALA A 250 -21.93 13.12 -16.68
C ALA A 250 -20.91 12.95 -17.83
N ALA A 251 -20.46 14.03 -18.45
CA ALA A 251 -19.42 13.97 -19.47
C ALA A 251 -18.07 13.56 -18.89
N MET A 252 -17.67 14.11 -17.75
CA MET A 252 -16.45 13.73 -17.04
C MET A 252 -16.51 12.29 -16.52
N MET A 253 -17.68 11.86 -16.00
CA MET A 253 -17.92 10.47 -15.56
C MET A 253 -17.73 9.47 -16.69
N ASN A 254 -18.27 9.77 -17.88
CA ASN A 254 -18.10 8.95 -19.08
C ASN A 254 -16.63 8.87 -19.49
N ALA A 255 -15.91 10.01 -19.43
CA ALA A 255 -14.50 10.09 -19.78
C ALA A 255 -13.64 9.21 -18.85
N ILE A 256 -13.77 9.40 -17.53
CA ILE A 256 -12.94 8.67 -16.56
C ILE A 256 -13.26 7.17 -16.57
N SER A 257 -14.56 6.80 -16.58
CA SER A 257 -14.96 5.40 -16.60
C SER A 257 -14.50 4.68 -17.86
N GLY A 258 -14.64 5.33 -19.03
CA GLY A 258 -14.23 4.77 -20.31
C GLY A 258 -12.71 4.54 -20.39
N ILE A 259 -11.92 5.53 -19.98
CA ILE A 259 -10.45 5.41 -20.07
C ILE A 259 -9.88 4.44 -19.05
N ILE A 260 -10.43 4.37 -17.83
CA ILE A 260 -10.03 3.37 -16.85
C ILE A 260 -10.28 1.97 -17.41
N TRP A 261 -11.48 1.70 -17.92
CA TRP A 261 -11.79 0.40 -18.54
C TRP A 261 -10.81 0.02 -19.65
N GLN A 262 -10.46 0.96 -20.51
CA GLN A 262 -9.52 0.73 -21.63
C GLN A 262 -8.06 0.55 -21.17
N SER A 263 -7.69 1.11 -20.02
CA SER A 263 -6.34 1.02 -19.48
C SER A 263 -6.09 -0.27 -18.70
N MET A 264 -7.13 -0.84 -18.09
CA MET A 264 -7.02 -2.01 -17.20
C MET A 264 -6.37 -3.23 -17.82
N PRO A 265 -6.56 -3.59 -19.12
CA PRO A 265 -5.85 -4.71 -19.74
C PRO A 265 -4.33 -4.57 -19.63
N LYS A 266 -3.79 -3.37 -19.91
CA LYS A 266 -2.34 -3.08 -19.79
C LYS A 266 -1.87 -3.12 -18.34
N VAL A 267 -2.70 -2.62 -17.42
CA VAL A 267 -2.39 -2.63 -15.98
C VAL A 267 -2.26 -4.07 -15.46
N THR A 268 -3.22 -4.94 -15.77
CA THR A 268 -3.22 -6.34 -15.32
C THR A 268 -2.09 -7.14 -15.96
N GLU A 269 -1.83 -6.95 -17.24
CA GLU A 269 -0.71 -7.58 -17.95
C GLU A 269 0.63 -7.17 -17.32
N GLN A 270 0.85 -5.85 -17.11
CA GLN A 270 2.08 -5.34 -16.51
C GLN A 270 2.23 -5.83 -15.07
N ALA A 271 1.18 -5.80 -14.25
CA ALA A 271 1.21 -6.28 -12.88
C ALA A 271 1.61 -7.78 -12.81
N LYS A 272 0.96 -8.63 -13.60
CA LYS A 272 1.28 -10.06 -13.69
C LYS A 272 2.71 -10.30 -14.17
N HIS A 273 3.15 -9.58 -15.21
CA HIS A 273 4.51 -9.70 -15.74
C HIS A 273 5.57 -9.32 -14.70
N LEU A 274 5.40 -8.18 -14.03
CA LEU A 274 6.36 -7.70 -13.04
C LEU A 274 6.40 -8.61 -11.81
N MET A 275 5.25 -8.99 -11.27
CA MET A 275 5.17 -9.95 -10.16
C MET A 275 5.77 -11.31 -10.53
N SER A 276 5.51 -11.80 -11.75
CA SER A 276 6.10 -13.02 -12.25
C SER A 276 7.63 -12.92 -12.35
N THR A 277 8.16 -11.85 -12.92
CA THR A 277 9.60 -11.63 -13.06
C THR A 277 10.30 -11.54 -11.73
N MET A 278 9.73 -10.78 -10.77
CA MET A 278 10.30 -10.63 -9.43
C MET A 278 10.29 -11.94 -8.65
N THR A 279 9.21 -12.72 -8.79
CA THR A 279 9.01 -13.95 -8.02
C THR A 279 9.74 -15.16 -8.63
N ALA A 280 9.89 -15.21 -9.97
CA ALA A 280 10.40 -16.39 -10.67
C ALA A 280 11.78 -16.85 -10.21
N SER A 281 12.68 -15.93 -9.88
CA SER A 281 14.07 -16.24 -9.51
C SER A 281 14.24 -16.62 -8.04
N ARG A 282 13.60 -15.89 -7.13
CA ARG A 282 13.82 -15.99 -5.68
C ARG A 282 12.64 -16.56 -4.90
N GLY A 283 11.44 -16.57 -5.47
CA GLY A 283 10.19 -16.91 -4.79
C GLY A 283 9.40 -15.68 -4.34
N VAL A 284 8.24 -15.92 -3.74
CA VAL A 284 7.43 -14.87 -3.13
C VAL A 284 8.18 -14.28 -1.94
N ARG A 285 8.24 -12.95 -1.86
CA ARG A 285 8.88 -12.24 -0.76
C ARG A 285 7.93 -12.13 0.43
N TYR A 286 8.42 -12.54 1.59
CA TYR A 286 7.80 -12.36 2.90
C TYR A 286 8.70 -11.47 3.75
N GLU A 287 8.12 -10.65 4.62
CA GLU A 287 8.85 -9.87 5.61
C GLU A 287 8.73 -10.52 6.98
N LEU A 288 9.83 -10.60 7.71
CA LEU A 288 9.86 -11.03 9.10
C LEU A 288 10.47 -9.93 9.96
N ILE A 289 9.72 -9.49 10.96
CA ILE A 289 10.19 -8.62 12.04
C ILE A 289 10.30 -9.48 13.28
N LEU A 290 11.52 -9.60 13.80
CA LEU A 290 11.80 -10.35 15.02
C LEU A 290 12.10 -9.36 16.14
N GLN A 291 11.22 -9.31 17.14
CA GLN A 291 11.36 -8.43 18.32
C GLN A 291 12.05 -9.13 19.49
N ASN A 292 12.59 -8.34 20.42
CA ASN A 292 13.39 -8.79 21.56
C ASN A 292 14.60 -9.63 21.13
N THR A 293 15.27 -9.20 20.06
CA THR A 293 16.46 -9.90 19.55
C THR A 293 17.65 -9.66 20.49
N PRO A 294 18.29 -10.74 21.01
CA PRO A 294 19.31 -10.59 22.05
C PRO A 294 20.64 -10.10 21.48
N ASP A 295 21.32 -10.94 20.70
CA ASP A 295 22.64 -10.65 20.17
C ASP A 295 22.80 -11.11 18.71
N ALA A 296 23.84 -10.60 18.05
CA ALA A 296 24.09 -10.88 16.64
C ALA A 296 24.44 -12.36 16.36
N ILE A 297 24.96 -13.09 17.36
CA ILE A 297 25.36 -14.50 17.20
C ILE A 297 24.10 -15.37 17.10
N ALA A 298 23.17 -15.22 18.06
CA ALA A 298 21.89 -15.92 18.07
C ALA A 298 21.07 -15.61 16.82
N ILE A 299 21.04 -14.34 16.40
CA ILE A 299 20.37 -13.91 15.17
C ILE A 299 21.02 -14.53 13.93
N SER A 300 22.33 -14.60 13.85
CA SER A 300 23.03 -15.29 12.74
C SER A 300 22.78 -16.78 12.73
N GLN A 301 22.58 -17.39 13.89
CA GLN A 301 22.17 -18.79 14.00
C GLN A 301 20.74 -19.01 13.47
N PHE A 302 19.82 -18.14 13.88
CA PHE A 302 18.43 -18.13 13.38
C PHE A 302 18.39 -18.00 11.87
N GLU A 303 19.10 -17.03 11.30
CA GLU A 303 19.20 -16.81 9.85
C GLU A 303 19.69 -18.07 9.12
N ARG A 304 20.77 -18.71 9.61
CA ARG A 304 21.27 -19.96 9.03
C ARG A 304 20.27 -21.13 9.12
N ASN A 305 19.55 -21.23 10.23
CA ASN A 305 18.55 -22.30 10.40
C ASN A 305 17.31 -22.04 9.53
N LEU A 306 16.89 -20.79 9.37
CA LEU A 306 15.80 -20.40 8.48
C LEU A 306 16.17 -20.62 7.01
N ALA A 307 17.40 -20.27 6.60
CA ALA A 307 17.90 -20.46 5.25
C ALA A 307 17.94 -21.94 4.79
N LYS A 308 17.95 -22.90 5.70
CA LYS A 308 17.83 -24.33 5.38
C LYS A 308 16.40 -24.77 4.99
N ARG A 309 15.39 -23.92 5.25
CA ARG A 309 13.97 -24.24 5.12
C ARG A 309 13.25 -23.46 4.03
N VAL A 310 13.86 -22.35 3.59
CA VAL A 310 13.34 -21.45 2.57
C VAL A 310 14.38 -21.28 1.47
N ARG A 311 14.00 -20.67 0.37
CA ARG A 311 14.89 -20.54 -0.78
C ARG A 311 16.03 -19.55 -0.52
N GLU A 312 15.70 -18.42 0.16
CA GLU A 312 16.67 -17.39 0.48
C GLU A 312 16.20 -16.58 1.70
N VAL A 313 17.15 -16.14 2.50
CA VAL A 313 16.96 -15.21 3.63
C VAL A 313 17.93 -14.07 3.47
N GLU A 314 17.43 -12.84 3.59
CA GLU A 314 18.23 -11.62 3.53
C GLU A 314 17.96 -10.80 4.79
N ARG A 315 19.02 -10.48 5.54
CA ARG A 315 18.88 -9.59 6.70
C ARG A 315 18.83 -8.14 6.23
N LEU A 316 17.66 -7.50 6.40
CA LEU A 316 17.45 -6.11 6.00
C LEU A 316 18.02 -5.13 7.02
N SER A 317 17.87 -5.43 8.31
CA SER A 317 18.40 -4.61 9.39
C SER A 317 18.61 -5.43 10.66
N TYR A 318 19.53 -4.99 11.49
CA TYR A 318 19.75 -5.49 12.85
C TYR A 318 19.91 -4.29 13.79
N ALA A 319 19.10 -4.27 14.84
CA ALA A 319 19.29 -3.39 15.99
C ALA A 319 19.04 -4.20 17.26
N PRO A 320 19.64 -3.84 18.41
CA PRO A 320 19.28 -4.43 19.69
C PRO A 320 17.78 -4.32 19.92
N GLY A 321 17.11 -5.44 20.13
CA GLY A 321 15.68 -5.51 20.33
C GLY A 321 14.83 -5.72 19.06
N GLU A 322 15.34 -5.45 17.85
CA GLU A 322 14.61 -5.70 16.61
C GLU A 322 15.54 -6.11 15.46
N THR A 323 15.15 -7.14 14.73
CA THR A 323 15.81 -7.55 13.48
C THR A 323 14.78 -7.79 12.39
N ARG A 324 15.07 -7.33 11.17
CA ARG A 324 14.19 -7.50 10.01
C ARG A 324 14.87 -8.36 8.96
N PHE A 325 14.08 -9.27 8.39
CA PHE A 325 14.48 -10.17 7.32
C PHE A 325 13.50 -10.09 6.14
N ALA A 326 14.03 -10.22 4.92
CA ALA A 326 13.26 -10.66 3.78
C ALA A 326 13.48 -12.17 3.59
N ILE A 327 12.38 -12.89 3.48
CA ILE A 327 12.34 -14.34 3.24
C ILE A 327 11.78 -14.56 1.85
N TYR A 328 12.46 -15.36 1.04
CA TYR A 328 12.00 -15.71 -0.31
C TYR A 328 11.72 -17.20 -0.38
N ALA A 329 10.51 -17.55 -0.82
CA ALA A 329 10.09 -18.95 -0.87
C ALA A 329 8.93 -19.20 -1.85
N PHE A 330 8.83 -20.42 -2.37
CA PHE A 330 7.71 -20.90 -3.16
C PHE A 330 6.79 -21.78 -2.28
N MET A 331 6.27 -21.20 -1.20
CA MET A 331 5.38 -21.92 -0.28
C MET A 331 4.34 -20.96 0.32
N PRO A 332 3.19 -21.49 0.79
CA PRO A 332 2.14 -20.67 1.38
C PRO A 332 2.56 -20.07 2.74
N ALA A 333 1.87 -19.01 3.15
CA ALA A 333 2.10 -18.28 4.39
C ALA A 333 2.19 -19.17 5.65
N SER A 334 1.32 -20.19 5.75
CA SER A 334 1.36 -21.14 6.88
C SER A 334 2.68 -21.91 6.97
N LYS A 335 3.25 -22.31 5.83
CA LYS A 335 4.54 -23.01 5.81
C LYS A 335 5.73 -22.10 6.13
N ILE A 336 5.63 -20.81 5.79
CA ILE A 336 6.60 -19.82 6.24
C ILE A 336 6.57 -19.68 7.77
N GLN A 337 5.38 -19.63 8.35
CA GLN A 337 5.22 -19.58 9.81
C GLN A 337 5.83 -20.81 10.49
N ASP A 338 5.56 -22.01 9.98
CA ASP A 338 6.17 -23.26 10.49
C ASP A 338 7.72 -23.18 10.42
N ALA A 339 8.27 -22.72 9.28
CA ALA A 339 9.71 -22.58 9.08
C ALA A 339 10.36 -21.58 10.07
N ILE A 340 9.65 -20.50 10.41
CA ILE A 340 10.10 -19.51 11.40
C ILE A 340 10.12 -20.13 12.80
N TYR A 341 9.06 -20.84 13.22
CA TYR A 341 9.03 -21.51 14.53
C TYR A 341 10.13 -22.54 14.67
N ASP A 342 10.32 -23.37 13.67
CA ASP A 342 11.37 -24.38 13.65
C ASP A 342 12.77 -23.75 13.73
N ALA A 343 13.03 -22.69 12.94
CA ALA A 343 14.30 -21.98 12.98
C ALA A 343 14.55 -21.34 14.35
N ALA A 344 13.52 -20.74 14.95
CA ALA A 344 13.57 -20.13 16.26
C ALA A 344 13.91 -21.15 17.35
N SER A 345 13.21 -22.28 17.37
CA SER A 345 13.47 -23.37 18.33
C SER A 345 14.92 -23.89 18.25
N MET A 346 15.46 -24.05 17.03
CA MET A 346 16.84 -24.51 16.80
C MET A 346 17.91 -23.43 17.09
N SER A 347 17.51 -22.22 17.35
CA SER A 347 18.41 -21.06 17.53
C SER A 347 18.41 -20.50 18.95
N GLY A 348 17.81 -21.25 19.90
CA GLY A 348 17.76 -20.84 21.30
C GLY A 348 16.57 -19.94 21.64
N PHE A 349 15.54 -19.88 20.77
CA PHE A 349 14.30 -19.15 21.01
C PHE A 349 13.09 -20.11 21.14
N PRO A 350 13.08 -21.03 22.12
CA PRO A 350 12.02 -22.06 22.22
C PRO A 350 10.64 -21.46 22.54
N ASN A 351 10.60 -20.27 23.13
CA ASN A 351 9.37 -19.56 23.49
C ASN A 351 8.97 -18.51 22.44
N CYS A 352 9.56 -18.55 21.24
CA CYS A 352 9.21 -17.63 20.16
C CYS A 352 7.73 -17.75 19.81
N TYR A 353 7.05 -16.62 19.66
CA TYR A 353 5.62 -16.59 19.32
C TYR A 353 5.28 -15.48 18.34
N LEU A 354 4.24 -15.72 17.53
CA LEU A 354 3.70 -14.75 16.60
C LEU A 354 2.92 -13.68 17.37
N LEU A 355 3.28 -12.41 17.18
CA LEU A 355 2.52 -11.27 17.69
C LEU A 355 1.37 -10.94 16.75
N TYR A 356 1.68 -10.73 15.46
CA TYR A 356 0.67 -10.49 14.42
C TYR A 356 1.21 -10.79 13.03
N MET A 357 0.28 -11.04 12.12
CA MET A 357 0.54 -11.26 10.71
C MET A 357 -0.35 -10.32 9.88
N ARG A 358 0.24 -9.69 8.86
CA ARG A 358 -0.45 -8.84 7.91
C ARG A 358 0.01 -9.21 6.49
N GLY A 359 -0.88 -9.87 5.75
CA GLY A 359 -0.53 -10.34 4.42
C GLY A 359 0.72 -11.23 4.45
N ARG A 360 1.79 -10.73 3.84
CA ARG A 360 3.09 -11.41 3.77
C ARG A 360 4.12 -10.88 4.80
N SER A 361 3.69 -10.07 5.77
CA SER A 361 4.54 -9.55 6.84
C SER A 361 4.19 -10.22 8.17
N TYR A 362 5.21 -10.73 8.87
CA TYR A 362 5.11 -11.43 10.14
C TYR A 362 5.89 -10.67 11.21
N THR A 363 5.29 -10.49 12.37
CA THR A 363 6.01 -10.00 13.55
C THR A 363 6.00 -11.06 14.63
N PHE A 364 7.18 -11.49 15.01
CA PHE A 364 7.42 -12.46 16.07
C PHE A 364 8.15 -11.82 17.23
N ASN A 365 7.92 -12.35 18.43
CA ASN A 365 8.72 -12.06 19.61
C ASN A 365 9.56 -13.32 19.94
N THR A 366 10.82 -13.14 20.24
CA THR A 366 11.75 -14.25 20.58
C THR A 366 11.36 -14.99 21.86
N GLY A 367 10.58 -14.34 22.75
CA GLY A 367 10.18 -14.90 24.04
C GLY A 367 11.29 -14.94 25.09
N ILE A 368 12.35 -14.10 24.91
CA ILE A 368 13.47 -13.95 25.84
C ILE A 368 13.20 -12.77 26.79
#